data_614c0a87d8dcb061f510c8a0c0511b56
#
_entry.id   614c0a87d8dcb061f510c8a0c0511b56
#
_cell.length_a   1.000
_cell.length_b   1.000
_cell.length_c   1.000
_cell.angle_alpha   90.00
_cell.angle_beta   90.00
_cell.angle_gamma   90.00
#
_symmetry.space_group_name_H-M   'P 1'
#
loop_
_entity.id
_entity.type
_entity.pdbx_description
1 polymer ?
#
loop_
_entity_poly.entity_id
_entity_poly.type
_entity_poly.pdbx_seq_one_letter_code
_entity_poly.pdbx_strand_id
1 'polypeptide(L)'
;NYKVAVVGRFKAGKSSFVNELLDARLASEDTNPETAAVTTFRHGDEVKATIRFLARDEWTKIQSLYQQDPRHIDAHRVLKWHELGKTRKNKDGEMEEGYDLQALEKEYIRDGGFSIEIRLANDGTKKAEADFRRRLKEFTTGTKPHHCMVLGIEIESPAPILDGGVLLIDTPGLGDTERYRVELTEKVVDDVDVEVAEVAAARP
;
A
#
# COMPACT_ATOMS: atom_id res chain seq x y z
N ASN A 1 20.98 -5.35 5.39
CA ASN A 1 19.72 -5.65 4.65
C ASN A 1 19.92 -5.25 3.20
N TYR A 2 19.54 -6.14 2.28
CA TYR A 2 19.54 -5.84 0.85
C TYR A 2 18.11 -5.47 0.44
N LYS A 3 17.92 -4.26 -0.07
CA LYS A 3 16.65 -3.76 -0.56
C LYS A 3 16.51 -4.05 -2.04
N VAL A 4 15.50 -4.81 -2.40
CA VAL A 4 15.19 -5.23 -3.78
C VAL A 4 13.82 -4.70 -4.16
N ALA A 5 13.73 -3.75 -5.08
CA ALA A 5 12.47 -3.24 -5.57
C ALA A 5 12.03 -3.93 -6.86
N VAL A 6 10.77 -4.34 -6.92
CA VAL A 6 10.12 -4.81 -8.14
C VAL A 6 9.41 -3.64 -8.80
N VAL A 7 9.93 -3.23 -9.95
CA VAL A 7 9.44 -2.08 -10.72
C VAL A 7 8.88 -2.50 -12.06
N GLY A 8 7.90 -1.79 -12.56
CA GLY A 8 7.29 -2.07 -13.83
C GLY A 8 6.02 -1.26 -14.05
N ARG A 9 5.46 -1.34 -15.25
CA ARG A 9 4.24 -0.62 -15.60
C ARG A 9 3.04 -1.12 -14.78
N PHE A 10 2.03 -0.28 -14.70
CA PHE A 10 0.73 -0.69 -14.15
C PHE A 10 0.20 -1.93 -14.89
N LYS A 11 -0.28 -2.92 -14.15
CA LYS A 11 -0.74 -4.24 -14.66
C LYS A 11 0.34 -5.08 -15.36
N ALA A 12 1.60 -4.81 -15.15
CA ALA A 12 2.68 -5.61 -15.71
C ALA A 12 2.87 -6.98 -15.02
N GLY A 13 2.18 -7.24 -13.90
CA GLY A 13 2.26 -8.52 -13.16
C GLY A 13 3.23 -8.49 -11.97
N LYS A 14 3.68 -7.30 -11.53
CA LYS A 14 4.65 -7.15 -10.41
C LYS A 14 4.24 -7.93 -9.15
N SER A 15 3.03 -7.71 -8.69
CA SER A 15 2.54 -8.40 -7.48
C SER A 15 2.42 -9.92 -7.69
N SER A 16 2.07 -10.37 -8.92
CA SER A 16 2.09 -11.80 -9.25
C SER A 16 3.52 -12.35 -9.23
N PHE A 17 4.48 -11.61 -9.77
CA PHE A 17 5.90 -11.97 -9.71
C PHE A 17 6.42 -12.03 -8.27
N VAL A 18 6.07 -11.05 -7.43
CA VAL A 18 6.38 -11.07 -6.00
C VAL A 18 5.77 -12.30 -5.33
N ASN A 19 4.52 -12.63 -5.62
CA ASN A 19 3.87 -13.82 -5.08
C ASN A 19 4.56 -15.13 -5.50
N GLU A 20 5.04 -15.24 -6.74
CA GLU A 20 5.84 -16.39 -7.20
C GLU A 20 7.18 -16.47 -6.46
N LEU A 21 7.87 -15.34 -6.25
CA LEU A 21 9.12 -15.33 -5.48
C LEU A 21 8.94 -15.76 -4.03
N LEU A 22 7.79 -15.43 -3.44
CA LEU A 22 7.45 -15.76 -2.05
C LEU A 22 6.87 -17.18 -1.91
N ASP A 23 6.56 -17.86 -3.02
CA ASP A 23 5.75 -19.09 -3.04
C ASP A 23 4.46 -18.96 -2.21
N ALA A 24 3.88 -17.75 -2.18
CA ALA A 24 2.70 -17.42 -1.39
C ALA A 24 1.97 -16.22 -1.97
N ARG A 25 0.65 -16.19 -1.88
CA ARG A 25 -0.19 -15.07 -2.37
C ARG A 25 -0.34 -13.99 -1.30
N LEU A 26 0.70 -13.22 -1.06
CA LEU A 26 0.76 -12.17 -0.04
C LEU A 26 0.71 -10.76 -0.63
N ALA A 27 1.25 -10.54 -1.82
CA ALA A 27 1.13 -9.28 -2.55
C ALA A 27 -0.27 -9.14 -3.17
N SER A 28 -0.84 -7.93 -3.11
CA SER A 28 -2.16 -7.65 -3.67
C SER A 28 -2.10 -7.59 -5.20
N GLU A 29 -2.88 -8.44 -5.87
CA GLU A 29 -3.00 -8.49 -7.34
C GLU A 29 -4.17 -7.65 -7.86
N ASP A 30 -4.75 -6.78 -7.04
CA ASP A 30 -5.91 -6.00 -7.43
C ASP A 30 -5.58 -4.99 -8.52
N THR A 31 -6.48 -4.96 -9.49
CA THR A 31 -6.41 -4.06 -10.63
C THR A 31 -6.84 -2.62 -10.31
N ASN A 32 -7.19 -2.33 -9.06
CA ASN A 32 -7.62 -0.99 -8.68
C ASN A 32 -6.40 -0.15 -8.28
N PRO A 33 -6.06 0.88 -9.07
CA PRO A 33 -4.82 1.62 -8.92
C PRO A 33 -4.77 2.55 -7.70
N GLU A 34 -5.67 2.44 -6.74
CA GLU A 34 -5.83 3.42 -5.67
C GLU A 34 -4.88 3.23 -4.47
N THR A 35 -4.05 2.17 -4.47
CA THR A 35 -3.13 1.92 -3.35
C THR A 35 -1.86 2.72 -3.49
N ALA A 36 -1.70 3.70 -2.63
CA ALA A 36 -0.51 4.53 -2.55
C ALA A 36 0.52 4.04 -1.51
N ALA A 37 0.28 2.90 -0.87
CA ALA A 37 1.18 2.37 0.15
C ALA A 37 2.16 1.37 -0.46
N VAL A 38 3.45 1.61 -0.23
CA VAL A 38 4.52 0.66 -0.55
C VAL A 38 4.38 -0.55 0.36
N THR A 39 4.47 -1.75 -0.22
CA THR A 39 4.47 -3.00 0.55
C THR A 39 5.87 -3.59 0.57
N THR A 40 6.42 -3.79 1.76
CA THR A 40 7.73 -4.39 1.97
C THR A 40 7.58 -5.76 2.57
N PHE A 41 8.30 -6.75 2.02
CA PHE A 41 8.35 -8.12 2.53
C PHE A 41 9.72 -8.36 3.16
N ARG A 42 9.74 -8.97 4.34
CA ARG A 42 10.95 -9.37 5.05
C ARG A 42 10.81 -10.75 5.66
N HIS A 43 11.94 -11.35 6.02
CA HIS A 43 11.93 -12.64 6.72
C HIS A 43 11.26 -12.53 8.10
N GLY A 44 10.49 -13.55 8.46
CA GLY A 44 9.88 -13.76 9.77
C GLY A 44 9.39 -15.19 9.91
N ASP A 45 9.27 -15.67 11.14
CA ASP A 45 8.90 -17.07 11.42
C ASP A 45 7.43 -17.39 11.10
N GLU A 46 6.59 -16.37 10.99
CA GLU A 46 5.16 -16.48 10.68
C GLU A 46 4.74 -15.43 9.65
N VAL A 47 3.62 -15.68 8.96
CA VAL A 47 3.04 -14.67 8.06
C VAL A 47 2.26 -13.67 8.89
N LYS A 48 2.75 -12.42 8.90
CA LYS A 48 2.18 -11.31 9.62
C LYS A 48 2.29 -10.03 8.80
N ALA A 49 1.21 -9.29 8.68
CA ALA A 49 1.21 -7.95 8.07
C ALA A 49 1.10 -6.89 9.16
N THR A 50 1.96 -5.89 9.12
CA THR A 50 1.92 -4.70 9.95
C THR A 50 1.60 -3.50 9.07
N ILE A 51 0.44 -2.91 9.27
CA ILE A 51 -0.04 -1.71 8.57
C ILE A 51 0.29 -0.52 9.45
N ARG A 52 1.17 0.37 8.98
CA ARG A 52 1.55 1.59 9.71
C ARG A 52 0.79 2.79 9.19
N PHE A 53 0.28 3.59 10.09
CA PHE A 53 -0.40 4.84 9.80
C PHE A 53 0.51 6.03 10.11
N LEU A 54 0.27 7.15 9.43
CA LEU A 54 0.96 8.40 9.68
C LEU A 54 0.80 8.83 11.14
N ALA A 55 1.88 9.31 11.74
CA ALA A 55 1.82 9.97 13.03
C ALA A 55 1.17 11.37 12.88
N ARG A 56 0.68 11.94 13.98
CA ARG A 56 -0.01 13.24 13.96
C ARG A 56 0.87 14.37 13.43
N ASP A 57 2.12 14.38 13.80
CA ASP A 57 3.06 15.40 13.32
C ASP A 57 3.36 15.26 11.81
N GLU A 58 3.46 14.03 11.31
CA GLU A 58 3.61 13.75 9.88
C GLU A 58 2.36 14.18 9.10
N TRP A 59 1.18 13.81 9.60
CA TRP A 59 -0.09 14.22 9.00
C TRP A 59 -0.26 15.74 8.96
N THR A 60 0.08 16.43 10.06
CA THR A 60 0.04 17.89 10.13
C THR A 60 1.00 18.55 9.14
N LYS A 61 2.21 17.99 8.96
CA LYS A 61 3.18 18.45 7.95
C LYS A 61 2.60 18.33 6.54
N ILE A 62 1.99 17.18 6.23
CA ILE A 62 1.39 16.95 4.90
C ILE A 62 0.21 17.91 4.66
N GLN A 63 -0.64 18.14 5.67
CA GLN A 63 -1.72 19.11 5.58
C GLN A 63 -1.19 20.53 5.34
N SER A 64 -0.12 20.93 6.04
CA SER A 64 0.52 22.23 5.86
C SER A 64 1.14 22.37 4.46
N LEU A 65 1.75 21.31 3.97
CA LEU A 65 2.33 21.26 2.64
C LEU A 65 1.23 21.39 1.55
N TYR A 66 0.10 20.74 1.74
CA TYR A 66 -1.06 20.90 0.85
C TYR A 66 -1.56 22.34 0.77
N GLN A 67 -1.54 23.06 1.87
CA GLN A 67 -1.93 24.50 1.88
C GLN A 67 -0.94 25.38 1.11
N GLN A 68 0.36 25.04 1.13
CA GLN A 68 1.42 25.78 0.46
C GLN A 68 1.54 25.43 -1.03
N ASP A 69 1.54 24.14 -1.32
CA ASP A 69 1.64 23.60 -2.67
C ASP A 69 0.73 22.36 -2.84
N PRO A 70 -0.52 22.56 -3.29
CA PRO A 70 -1.44 21.43 -3.52
C PRO A 70 -0.99 20.44 -4.60
N ARG A 71 0.05 20.78 -5.38
CA ARG A 71 0.60 19.92 -6.44
C ARG A 71 1.75 19.05 -5.94
N HIS A 72 2.23 19.32 -4.72
CA HIS A 72 3.27 18.49 -4.13
C HIS A 72 2.78 17.06 -3.96
N ILE A 73 3.65 16.09 -4.22
CA ILE A 73 3.34 14.66 -4.18
C ILE A 73 2.68 14.23 -2.87
N ASP A 74 3.28 14.61 -1.75
CA ASP A 74 2.76 14.20 -0.44
C ASP A 74 1.42 14.87 -0.10
N ALA A 75 1.16 16.06 -0.68
CA ALA A 75 -0.10 16.80 -0.53
C ALA A 75 -1.29 16.09 -1.20
N HIS A 76 -1.04 15.20 -2.16
CA HIS A 76 -2.10 14.46 -2.85
C HIS A 76 -2.95 13.61 -1.90
N ARG A 77 -2.37 13.11 -0.80
CA ARG A 77 -3.09 12.38 0.25
C ARG A 77 -4.19 13.25 0.89
N VAL A 78 -3.90 14.53 1.12
CA VAL A 78 -4.87 15.49 1.69
C VAL A 78 -5.96 15.84 0.69
N LEU A 79 -5.62 15.94 -0.60
CA LEU A 79 -6.62 16.12 -1.65
C LEU A 79 -7.63 14.96 -1.66
N LYS A 80 -7.14 13.72 -1.67
CA LYS A 80 -7.98 12.52 -1.58
C LYS A 80 -8.80 12.48 -0.29
N TRP A 81 -8.19 12.86 0.82
CA TRP A 81 -8.86 13.00 2.10
C TRP A 81 -10.07 13.94 2.02
N HIS A 82 -9.91 15.14 1.46
CA HIS A 82 -11.01 16.07 1.29
C HIS A 82 -12.10 15.56 0.33
N GLU A 83 -11.73 14.80 -0.69
CA GLU A 83 -12.70 14.17 -1.60
C GLU A 83 -13.58 13.16 -0.88
N LEU A 84 -13.04 12.42 0.08
CA LEU A 84 -13.80 11.43 0.88
C LEU A 84 -14.91 12.06 1.72
N GLY A 85 -14.74 13.30 2.18
CA GLY A 85 -15.76 14.04 2.93
C GLY A 85 -16.87 14.63 2.07
N LYS A 86 -16.77 14.59 0.75
CA LYS A 86 -17.78 15.15 -0.15
C LYS A 86 -18.91 14.14 -0.40
N THR A 87 -20.13 14.65 -0.45
CA THR A 87 -21.28 13.89 -0.93
C THR A 87 -21.08 13.54 -2.42
N ARG A 88 -21.31 12.31 -2.79
CA ARG A 88 -21.11 11.79 -4.14
C ARG A 88 -22.30 10.96 -4.60
N LYS A 89 -22.45 10.80 -5.93
CA LYS A 89 -23.38 9.83 -6.48
C LYS A 89 -22.73 8.45 -6.51
N ASN A 90 -23.43 7.44 -6.00
CA ASN A 90 -23.03 6.04 -6.14
C ASN A 90 -23.28 5.53 -7.58
N LYS A 91 -22.94 4.26 -7.82
CA LYS A 91 -23.10 3.63 -9.14
C LYS A 91 -24.57 3.55 -9.59
N ASP A 92 -25.49 3.56 -8.65
CA ASP A 92 -26.94 3.49 -8.88
C ASP A 92 -27.58 4.88 -9.04
N GLY A 93 -26.74 5.94 -8.95
CA GLY A 93 -27.18 7.34 -9.11
C GLY A 93 -27.73 7.98 -7.84
N GLU A 94 -27.73 7.29 -6.71
CA GLU A 94 -28.17 7.79 -5.42
C GLU A 94 -27.10 8.65 -4.77
N MET A 95 -27.53 9.65 -3.97
CA MET A 95 -26.60 10.50 -3.22
C MET A 95 -26.13 9.76 -1.97
N GLU A 96 -24.81 9.55 -1.88
CA GLU A 96 -24.12 8.97 -0.74
C GLU A 96 -23.40 10.08 0.02
N GLU A 97 -23.64 10.20 1.33
CA GLU A 97 -22.94 11.17 2.17
C GLU A 97 -21.44 10.82 2.25
N GLY A 98 -20.62 11.88 2.34
CA GLY A 98 -19.18 11.72 2.57
C GLY A 98 -18.90 11.17 3.97
N TYR A 99 -17.68 10.70 4.16
CA TYR A 99 -17.22 10.20 5.46
C TYR A 99 -17.04 11.34 6.47
N ASP A 100 -17.24 11.04 7.75
CA ASP A 100 -16.84 11.93 8.85
C ASP A 100 -15.30 11.92 8.97
N LEU A 101 -14.68 12.95 8.39
CA LEU A 101 -13.22 13.07 8.33
C LEU A 101 -12.60 13.25 9.71
N GLN A 102 -13.31 13.90 10.66
CA GLN A 102 -12.79 14.12 12.01
C GLN A 102 -12.77 12.82 12.80
N ALA A 103 -13.82 12.01 12.67
CA ALA A 103 -13.87 10.69 13.29
C ALA A 103 -12.76 9.77 12.76
N LEU A 104 -12.54 9.75 11.45
CA LEU A 104 -11.47 8.97 10.81
C LEU A 104 -10.07 9.44 11.25
N GLU A 105 -9.83 10.75 11.29
CA GLU A 105 -8.55 11.28 11.76
C GLU A 105 -8.29 10.89 13.22
N LYS A 106 -9.30 10.99 14.08
CA LYS A 106 -9.18 10.59 15.49
C LYS A 106 -8.90 9.08 15.64
N GLU A 107 -9.46 8.26 14.76
CA GLU A 107 -9.30 6.80 14.80
C GLU A 107 -7.89 6.36 14.38
N TYR A 108 -7.36 6.92 13.28
CA TYR A 108 -6.15 6.42 12.63
C TYR A 108 -4.90 7.30 12.85
N ILE A 109 -5.03 8.58 13.16
CA ILE A 109 -3.91 9.49 13.39
C ILE A 109 -3.69 9.70 14.89
N ARG A 110 -2.55 9.21 15.38
CA ARG A 110 -2.19 9.26 16.81
C ARG A 110 -0.80 9.86 17.01
N ASP A 111 -0.58 10.42 18.20
CA ASP A 111 0.75 10.88 18.61
C ASP A 111 1.69 9.67 18.69
N GLY A 112 2.87 9.81 18.06
CA GLY A 112 3.84 8.71 17.98
C GLY A 112 3.49 7.60 16.97
N GLY A 113 2.42 7.78 16.19
CA GLY A 113 1.99 6.83 15.18
C GLY A 113 1.07 5.71 15.72
N PHE A 114 0.58 4.91 14.80
CA PHE A 114 -0.33 3.79 15.08
C PHE A 114 -0.09 2.67 14.07
N SER A 115 -0.22 1.42 14.50
CA SER A 115 -0.17 0.28 13.59
C SER A 115 -1.23 -0.76 13.92
N ILE A 116 -1.64 -1.50 12.90
CA ILE A 116 -2.52 -2.65 13.00
C ILE A 116 -1.74 -3.88 12.55
N GLU A 117 -1.82 -4.96 13.31
CA GLU A 117 -1.28 -6.26 12.92
C GLU A 117 -2.39 -7.20 12.44
N ILE A 118 -2.12 -7.89 11.35
CA ILE A 118 -2.94 -8.97 10.81
C ILE A 118 -2.05 -10.20 10.74
N ARG A 119 -2.43 -11.28 11.41
CA ARG A 119 -1.69 -12.55 11.41
C ARG A 119 -2.44 -13.58 10.60
N LEU A 120 -1.72 -14.37 9.82
CA LEU A 120 -2.26 -15.59 9.22
C LEU A 120 -2.43 -16.63 10.33
N ALA A 121 -3.65 -17.17 10.46
CA ALA A 121 -3.87 -18.28 11.39
C ALA A 121 -3.07 -19.50 10.93
N ASN A 122 -2.30 -20.07 11.85
CA ASN A 122 -1.39 -21.18 11.57
C ASN A 122 -2.12 -22.55 11.63
N ASP A 123 -3.26 -22.63 10.93
CA ASP A 123 -4.06 -23.86 10.83
C ASP A 123 -3.90 -24.57 9.45
N GLY A 124 -3.11 -23.98 8.55
CA GLY A 124 -2.83 -24.51 7.22
C GLY A 124 -4.03 -24.56 6.29
N THR A 125 -5.13 -23.89 6.63
CA THR A 125 -6.35 -23.92 5.82
C THR A 125 -6.39 -22.83 4.76
N LYS A 126 -6.93 -23.16 3.58
CA LYS A 126 -7.24 -22.15 2.54
C LYS A 126 -8.19 -21.04 3.03
N LYS A 127 -8.99 -21.33 4.05
CA LYS A 127 -9.90 -20.36 4.67
C LYS A 127 -9.11 -19.30 5.43
N ALA A 128 -8.10 -19.70 6.23
CA ALA A 128 -7.22 -18.77 6.94
C ALA A 128 -6.46 -17.85 5.98
N GLU A 129 -5.92 -18.40 4.89
CA GLU A 129 -5.25 -17.61 3.86
C GLU A 129 -6.23 -16.61 3.18
N ALA A 130 -7.44 -17.05 2.87
CA ALA A 130 -8.45 -16.19 2.27
C ALA A 130 -8.88 -15.06 3.22
N ASP A 131 -9.03 -15.35 4.51
CA ASP A 131 -9.36 -14.35 5.53
C ASP A 131 -8.22 -13.34 5.72
N PHE A 132 -6.98 -13.81 5.80
CA PHE A 132 -5.81 -12.93 5.86
C PHE A 132 -5.77 -11.97 4.67
N ARG A 133 -5.88 -12.48 3.44
CA ARG A 133 -5.90 -11.66 2.22
C ARG A 133 -7.07 -10.68 2.20
N ARG A 134 -8.27 -11.11 2.60
CA ARG A 134 -9.45 -10.24 2.67
C ARG A 134 -9.22 -9.06 3.63
N ARG A 135 -8.66 -9.32 4.81
CA ARG A 135 -8.34 -8.28 5.80
C ARG A 135 -7.24 -7.36 5.31
N LEU A 136 -6.17 -7.90 4.72
CA LEU A 136 -5.08 -7.12 4.17
C LEU A 136 -5.57 -6.21 3.04
N LYS A 137 -6.48 -6.70 2.21
CA LYS A 137 -7.07 -5.96 1.10
C LYS A 137 -7.75 -4.66 1.54
N GLU A 138 -8.30 -4.59 2.73
CA GLU A 138 -8.92 -3.37 3.26
C GLU A 138 -7.92 -2.20 3.37
N PHE A 139 -6.62 -2.49 3.44
CA PHE A 139 -5.54 -1.49 3.57
C PHE A 139 -4.71 -1.32 2.29
N THR A 140 -4.73 -2.30 1.40
CA THR A 140 -3.97 -2.25 0.14
C THR A 140 -4.79 -1.70 -1.02
N THR A 141 -6.11 -1.62 -0.91
CA THR A 141 -6.97 -1.02 -1.94
C THR A 141 -7.48 0.33 -1.48
N GLY A 142 -7.55 1.31 -2.38
CA GLY A 142 -8.10 2.63 -2.10
C GLY A 142 -9.62 2.67 -1.89
N THR A 143 -10.24 1.51 -1.62
CA THR A 143 -11.70 1.41 -1.44
C THR A 143 -12.18 1.82 -0.05
N LYS A 144 -11.26 1.90 0.92
CA LYS A 144 -11.58 2.29 2.29
C LYS A 144 -11.05 3.68 2.62
N PRO A 145 -11.77 4.46 3.43
CA PRO A 145 -11.42 5.87 3.66
C PRO A 145 -10.06 6.07 4.34
N HIS A 146 -9.62 5.13 5.15
CA HIS A 146 -8.34 5.22 5.87
C HIS A 146 -7.09 5.04 4.99
N HIS A 147 -7.23 4.68 3.70
CA HIS A 147 -6.08 4.46 2.81
C HIS A 147 -5.18 5.71 2.68
N CYS A 148 -5.75 6.90 2.73
CA CYS A 148 -4.99 8.16 2.67
C CYS A 148 -4.00 8.32 3.84
N MET A 149 -4.25 7.63 4.96
CA MET A 149 -3.47 7.73 6.19
C MET A 149 -2.48 6.57 6.37
N VAL A 150 -2.52 5.55 5.50
CA VAL A 150 -1.56 4.43 5.54
C VAL A 150 -0.19 4.93 5.10
N LEU A 151 0.81 4.82 5.98
CA LEU A 151 2.20 5.16 5.69
C LEU A 151 2.87 4.07 4.84
N GLY A 152 2.68 2.80 5.23
CA GLY A 152 3.26 1.65 4.56
C GLY A 152 2.78 0.34 5.16
N ILE A 153 3.02 -0.73 4.43
CA ILE A 153 2.66 -2.09 4.83
C ILE A 153 3.93 -2.93 4.85
N GLU A 154 4.18 -3.61 5.96
CA GLU A 154 5.28 -4.55 6.10
C GLU A 154 4.71 -5.95 6.31
N ILE A 155 5.15 -6.92 5.51
CA ILE A 155 4.72 -8.31 5.59
C ILE A 155 5.92 -9.17 5.95
N GLU A 156 5.84 -9.85 7.08
CA GLU A 156 6.78 -10.90 7.46
C GLU A 156 6.33 -12.22 6.85
N SER A 157 7.30 -13.01 6.37
CA SER A 157 7.04 -14.32 5.78
C SER A 157 8.25 -15.23 5.95
N PRO A 158 8.08 -16.55 6.18
CA PRO A 158 9.16 -17.52 6.22
C PRO A 158 9.68 -17.91 4.82
N ALA A 159 9.34 -17.17 3.78
CA ALA A 159 9.79 -17.45 2.42
C ALA A 159 11.32 -17.41 2.30
N PRO A 160 11.98 -18.46 1.76
CA PRO A 160 13.45 -18.55 1.72
C PRO A 160 14.13 -17.41 0.97
N ILE A 161 13.45 -16.79 -0.01
CA ILE A 161 13.99 -15.65 -0.75
C ILE A 161 14.26 -14.42 0.15
N LEU A 162 13.62 -14.35 1.31
CA LEU A 162 13.78 -13.27 2.27
C LEU A 162 14.89 -13.54 3.30
N ASP A 163 15.49 -14.73 3.29
CA ASP A 163 16.58 -15.07 4.18
C ASP A 163 17.80 -14.16 3.97
N GLY A 164 18.66 -14.07 4.97
CA GLY A 164 19.88 -13.26 4.88
C GLY A 164 19.64 -11.74 4.90
N GLY A 165 18.46 -11.29 5.28
CA GLY A 165 18.13 -9.87 5.43
C GLY A 165 17.70 -9.20 4.12
N VAL A 166 17.15 -9.94 3.19
CA VAL A 166 16.52 -9.39 1.97
C VAL A 166 15.21 -8.68 2.33
N LEU A 167 15.07 -7.45 1.84
CA LEU A 167 13.82 -6.69 1.85
C LEU A 167 13.30 -6.62 0.41
N LEU A 168 12.21 -7.30 0.12
CA LEU A 168 11.55 -7.25 -1.18
C LEU A 168 10.46 -6.19 -1.14
N ILE A 169 10.47 -5.26 -2.11
CA ILE A 169 9.58 -4.11 -2.13
C ILE A 169 8.70 -4.17 -3.38
N ASP A 170 7.38 -4.31 -3.17
CA ASP A 170 6.40 -4.16 -4.25
C ASP A 170 6.03 -2.69 -4.39
N THR A 171 6.31 -2.13 -5.56
CA THR A 171 6.11 -0.71 -5.83
C THR A 171 4.81 -0.46 -6.61
N PRO A 172 4.16 0.71 -6.44
CA PRO A 172 3.14 1.16 -7.36
C PRO A 172 3.61 1.13 -8.83
N GLY A 173 2.71 0.95 -9.77
CA GLY A 173 3.07 0.85 -11.20
C GLY A 173 3.62 2.15 -11.79
N LEU A 174 4.72 2.06 -12.52
CA LEU A 174 5.20 3.15 -13.38
C LEU A 174 4.22 3.37 -14.54
N GLY A 175 3.98 4.64 -14.90
CA GLY A 175 3.03 5.00 -15.96
C GLY A 175 1.56 4.95 -15.52
N ASP A 176 1.31 4.93 -14.22
CA ASP A 176 -0.02 5.23 -13.68
C ASP A 176 -0.43 6.66 -14.07
N THR A 177 -1.72 6.88 -14.23
CA THR A 177 -2.27 8.22 -14.50
C THR A 177 -2.09 9.19 -13.32
N GLU A 178 -1.81 8.65 -12.15
CA GLU A 178 -1.56 9.40 -10.92
C GLU A 178 -0.05 9.67 -10.76
N ARG A 179 0.38 10.88 -11.05
CA ARG A 179 1.77 11.35 -10.90
C ARG A 179 2.38 11.03 -9.53
N TYR A 180 1.58 11.12 -8.48
CA TYR A 180 1.94 10.77 -7.11
C TYR A 180 2.54 9.36 -6.96
N ARG A 181 2.00 8.36 -7.66
CA ARG A 181 2.46 6.96 -7.55
C ARG A 181 3.78 6.75 -8.28
N VAL A 182 3.95 7.44 -9.41
CA VAL A 182 5.21 7.42 -10.14
C VAL A 182 6.33 7.98 -9.28
N GLU A 183 6.12 9.14 -8.70
CA GLU A 183 7.14 9.79 -7.84
C GLU A 183 7.40 9.01 -6.53
N LEU A 184 6.39 8.32 -5.97
CA LEU A 184 6.59 7.42 -4.83
C LEU A 184 7.48 6.23 -5.23
N THR A 185 7.28 5.65 -6.39
CA THR A 185 8.11 4.58 -6.93
C THR A 185 9.53 5.07 -7.17
N GLU A 186 9.71 6.27 -7.76
CA GLU A 186 11.03 6.89 -7.95
C GLU A 186 11.77 7.08 -6.63
N LYS A 187 11.11 7.60 -5.58
CA LYS A 187 11.72 7.71 -4.24
C LYS A 187 12.14 6.36 -3.66
N VAL A 188 11.37 5.30 -3.90
CA VAL A 188 11.72 3.94 -3.43
C VAL A 188 12.92 3.42 -4.22
N VAL A 189 12.94 3.60 -5.53
CA VAL A 189 14.02 3.16 -6.42
C VAL A 189 15.36 3.82 -6.06
N ASP A 190 15.35 5.09 -5.70
CA ASP A 190 16.56 5.82 -5.27
C ASP A 190 17.18 5.26 -3.96
N ASP A 191 16.42 4.48 -3.17
CA ASP A 191 16.85 3.94 -1.86
C ASP A 191 17.04 2.41 -1.87
N VAL A 192 17.09 1.76 -3.03
CA VAL A 192 17.27 0.31 -3.11
C VAL A 192 18.65 -0.11 -3.61
N ASP A 193 19.10 -1.29 -3.19
CA ASP A 193 20.36 -1.87 -3.62
C ASP A 193 20.25 -2.57 -5.00
N VAL A 194 19.06 -3.09 -5.31
CA VAL A 194 18.78 -3.82 -6.55
C VAL A 194 17.40 -3.46 -7.06
N GLU A 195 17.32 -3.15 -8.34
CA GLU A 195 16.08 -2.93 -9.07
C GLU A 195 15.83 -4.12 -9.99
N VAL A 196 14.67 -4.77 -9.85
CA VAL A 196 14.18 -5.79 -10.77
C VAL A 196 13.12 -5.17 -11.64
N ALA A 197 13.49 -4.84 -12.88
CA ALA A 197 12.55 -4.33 -13.86
C ALA A 197 11.80 -5.49 -14.52
N GLU A 198 10.48 -5.48 -14.41
CA GLU A 198 9.64 -6.42 -15.15
C GLU A 198 9.54 -5.95 -16.60
N VAL A 199 10.15 -6.72 -17.51
CA VAL A 199 9.90 -6.58 -18.93
C VAL A 199 8.58 -7.30 -19.22
N ALA A 200 7.55 -6.53 -19.57
CA ALA A 200 6.29 -7.10 -20.02
C ALA A 200 6.59 -8.14 -21.12
N ALA A 201 6.36 -9.42 -20.82
CA ALA A 201 6.42 -10.46 -21.83
C ALA A 201 5.42 -10.07 -22.92
N ALA A 202 5.90 -9.83 -24.12
CA ALA A 202 5.04 -9.62 -25.28
C ALA A 202 4.13 -10.87 -25.36
N ARG A 203 2.84 -10.68 -25.11
CA ARG A 203 1.87 -11.75 -25.35
C ARG A 203 1.90 -12.05 -26.84
N PRO A 204 2.05 -13.33 -27.21
CA PRO A 204 2.00 -13.73 -28.59
C PRO A 204 0.63 -13.46 -29.22
#